data_ae65cd5152da8a2296a08df7f147146e
#
_entry.id   ae65cd5152da8a2296a08df7f147146e
#
_cell.length_a   1.000
_cell.length_b   1.000
_cell.length_c   1.000
_cell.angle_alpha   90.00
_cell.angle_beta   90.00
_cell.angle_gamma   90.00
#
_symmetry.space_group_name_H-M   'P 1'
#
loop_
_entity.id
_entity.type
_entity.pdbx_description
1 polymer ?
#
loop_
_entity_poly.entity_id
_entity_poly.type
_entity_poly.pdbx_seq_one_letter_code
_entity_poly.pdbx_strand_id
1 'polypeptide(L)'
;LITPHRAVLILRAITVCTILGLLVFTLGPFQGVESRAGLSDKSAHAIAFYVLTLMVFAVAPQWRRNDLALMTLGLGLLIELAQGLTGRSVSLMDFLADAVGVAAATAPGWIERIRYDARRHPYLSFNEISDRDRRKKGGRRQSPSSTGRTAANDRPIPKDGWR
;
A
#
# COMPACT_ATOMS: atom_id res chain seq x y z
N LEU A 1 4.75 22.96 16.27
CA LEU A 1 5.43 22.28 15.16
C LEU A 1 5.07 20.80 15.22
N ILE A 2 4.44 20.26 14.15
CA ILE A 2 4.04 18.85 14.07
C ILE A 2 5.26 18.06 13.62
N THR A 3 5.68 17.10 14.43
CA THR A 3 6.76 16.17 14.03
C THR A 3 6.21 15.10 13.06
N PRO A 4 7.03 14.52 12.15
CA PRO A 4 6.59 13.48 11.23
C PRO A 4 5.91 12.30 11.95
N HIS A 5 6.40 11.91 13.13
CA HIS A 5 5.80 10.87 13.96
C HIS A 5 4.37 11.23 14.41
N ARG A 6 4.16 12.47 14.88
CA ARG A 6 2.82 12.93 15.28
C ARG A 6 1.87 13.00 14.10
N ALA A 7 2.34 13.43 12.93
CA ALA A 7 1.54 13.43 11.71
C ALA A 7 1.03 12.03 11.33
N VAL A 8 1.90 11.00 11.41
CA VAL A 8 1.51 9.61 11.15
C VAL A 8 0.52 9.10 12.20
N LEU A 9 0.69 9.44 13.48
CA LEU A 9 -0.26 9.04 14.53
C LEU A 9 -1.64 9.68 14.32
N ILE A 10 -1.70 10.97 13.99
CA ILE A 10 -2.95 11.67 13.66
C ILE A 10 -3.62 11.00 12.47
N LEU A 11 -2.88 10.72 11.40
CA LEU A 11 -3.41 10.08 10.21
C LEU A 11 -3.94 8.67 10.52
N ARG A 12 -3.26 7.90 11.36
CA ARG A 12 -3.75 6.60 11.83
C ARG A 12 -5.06 6.73 12.60
N ALA A 13 -5.14 7.68 13.52
CA ALA A 13 -6.37 7.94 14.28
C ALA A 13 -7.52 8.30 13.34
N ILE A 14 -7.30 9.19 12.37
CA ILE A 14 -8.29 9.57 11.37
C ILE A 14 -8.73 8.33 10.57
N THR A 15 -7.79 7.49 10.12
CA THR A 15 -8.11 6.27 9.36
C THR A 15 -8.98 5.30 10.18
N VAL A 16 -8.65 5.09 11.46
CA VAL A 16 -9.46 4.25 12.35
C VAL A 16 -10.85 4.84 12.53
N CYS A 17 -10.96 6.13 12.78
CA CYS A 17 -12.26 6.82 12.89
C CYS A 17 -13.07 6.72 11.58
N THR A 18 -12.43 6.81 10.42
CA THR A 18 -13.08 6.62 9.12
C THR A 18 -13.62 5.21 8.96
N ILE A 19 -12.84 4.18 9.32
CA ILE A 19 -13.29 2.78 9.28
C ILE A 19 -14.48 2.56 10.20
N LEU A 20 -14.40 3.04 11.45
CA LEU A 20 -15.51 2.93 12.41
C LEU A 20 -16.75 3.68 11.93
N GLY A 21 -16.59 4.89 11.40
CA GLY A 21 -17.66 5.68 10.82
C GLY A 21 -18.30 4.96 9.62
N LEU A 22 -17.50 4.36 8.75
CA LEU A 22 -17.98 3.56 7.63
C LEU A 22 -18.81 2.37 8.12
N LEU A 23 -18.32 1.62 9.12
CA LEU A 23 -19.04 0.49 9.71
C LEU A 23 -20.39 0.92 10.33
N VAL A 24 -20.40 2.01 11.10
CA VAL A 24 -21.64 2.54 11.69
C VAL A 24 -22.62 2.99 10.60
N PHE A 25 -22.12 3.64 9.55
CA PHE A 25 -22.95 4.13 8.46
C PHE A 25 -23.52 2.97 7.62
N THR A 26 -22.71 1.97 7.31
CA THR A 26 -23.11 0.85 6.45
C THR A 26 -23.96 -0.20 7.18
N LEU A 27 -23.74 -0.42 8.48
CA LEU A 27 -24.53 -1.35 9.27
C LEU A 27 -25.72 -0.70 9.98
N GLY A 28 -25.71 0.63 10.12
CA GLY A 28 -26.76 1.40 10.79
C GLY A 28 -27.98 1.69 9.91
N PRO A 29 -29.03 2.31 10.47
CA PRO A 29 -30.28 2.61 9.77
C PRO A 29 -30.19 3.87 8.90
N PHE A 30 -29.05 4.11 8.25
CA PHE A 30 -28.77 5.34 7.47
C PHE A 30 -29.00 5.19 5.96
N GLN A 31 -29.82 4.23 5.54
CA GLN A 31 -30.11 3.99 4.13
C GLN A 31 -30.70 5.24 3.44
N GLY A 32 -30.22 5.54 2.25
CA GLY A 32 -30.71 6.65 1.44
C GLY A 32 -30.15 8.03 1.81
N VAL A 33 -29.22 8.13 2.76
CA VAL A 33 -28.56 9.41 3.06
C VAL A 33 -27.68 9.83 1.87
N GLU A 34 -27.05 8.89 1.18
CA GLU A 34 -26.26 9.08 -0.03
C GLU A 34 -27.08 9.76 -1.16
N SER A 35 -28.35 9.41 -1.29
CA SER A 35 -29.24 10.02 -2.30
C SER A 35 -29.51 11.50 -2.02
N ARG A 36 -29.50 11.93 -0.76
CA ARG A 36 -29.60 13.35 -0.37
C ARG A 36 -28.38 14.15 -0.81
N ALA A 37 -27.22 13.51 -0.91
CA ALA A 37 -25.99 14.09 -1.44
C ALA A 37 -25.93 14.02 -2.99
N GLY A 38 -26.96 13.52 -3.67
CA GLY A 38 -27.00 13.36 -5.12
C GLY A 38 -26.13 12.20 -5.61
N LEU A 39 -25.71 11.30 -4.73
CA LEU A 39 -24.91 10.13 -5.06
C LEU A 39 -25.82 8.90 -5.18
N SER A 40 -25.52 8.02 -6.13
CA SER A 40 -26.05 6.66 -6.09
C SER A 40 -25.34 5.86 -5.00
N ASP A 41 -26.00 4.88 -4.43
CA ASP A 41 -25.43 3.96 -3.45
C ASP A 41 -24.07 3.40 -3.91
N LYS A 42 -23.99 2.91 -5.14
CA LYS A 42 -22.76 2.39 -5.75
C LYS A 42 -21.64 3.43 -5.89
N SER A 43 -21.97 4.69 -6.21
CA SER A 43 -20.97 5.75 -6.29
C SER A 43 -20.48 6.14 -4.90
N ALA A 44 -21.32 6.08 -3.88
CA ALA A 44 -20.93 6.30 -2.50
C ALA A 44 -19.94 5.21 -2.02
N HIS A 45 -20.21 3.93 -2.29
CA HIS A 45 -19.31 2.81 -2.05
C HIS A 45 -17.95 3.01 -2.75
N ALA A 46 -17.95 3.26 -4.05
CA ALA A 46 -16.72 3.46 -4.82
C ALA A 46 -15.86 4.62 -4.27
N ILE A 47 -16.47 5.75 -3.94
CA ILE A 47 -15.76 6.91 -3.37
C ILE A 47 -15.23 6.59 -1.98
N ALA A 48 -16.03 5.97 -1.11
CA ALA A 48 -15.62 5.60 0.24
C ALA A 48 -14.39 4.67 0.23
N PHE A 49 -14.42 3.62 -0.59
CA PHE A 49 -13.31 2.68 -0.71
C PHE A 49 -12.09 3.25 -1.44
N TYR A 50 -12.29 4.18 -2.37
CA TYR A 50 -11.18 4.95 -2.95
C TYR A 50 -10.44 5.76 -1.88
N VAL A 51 -11.17 6.56 -1.10
CA VAL A 51 -10.59 7.40 -0.05
C VAL A 51 -9.96 6.54 1.05
N LEU A 52 -10.65 5.49 1.51
CA LEU A 52 -10.14 4.57 2.52
C LEU A 52 -8.83 3.91 2.07
N THR A 53 -8.75 3.46 0.82
CA THR A 53 -7.52 2.85 0.27
C THR A 53 -6.35 3.82 0.27
N LEU A 54 -6.57 5.08 -0.13
CA LEU A 54 -5.53 6.10 -0.07
C LEU A 54 -5.05 6.37 1.36
N MET A 55 -5.98 6.41 2.34
CA MET A 55 -5.64 6.56 3.75
C MET A 55 -4.81 5.38 4.25
N VAL A 56 -5.20 4.15 3.93
CA VAL A 56 -4.46 2.93 4.29
C VAL A 56 -3.05 2.95 3.69
N PHE A 57 -2.89 3.38 2.44
CA PHE A 57 -1.56 3.55 1.82
C PHE A 57 -0.70 4.58 2.54
N ALA A 58 -1.30 5.67 3.02
CA ALA A 58 -0.58 6.73 3.71
C ALA A 58 -0.14 6.34 5.14
N VAL A 59 -0.93 5.52 5.85
CA VAL A 59 -0.61 5.13 7.25
C VAL A 59 0.28 3.90 7.36
N ALA A 60 0.42 3.11 6.30
CA ALA A 60 1.19 1.88 6.28
C ALA A 60 2.22 1.82 5.11
N PRO A 61 3.13 2.81 4.99
CA PRO A 61 4.07 2.89 3.87
C PRO A 61 5.06 1.73 3.80
N GLN A 62 5.19 0.95 4.89
CA GLN A 62 6.09 -0.21 4.98
C GLN A 62 5.53 -1.46 4.29
N TRP A 63 4.22 -1.50 4.07
CA TRP A 63 3.52 -2.63 3.47
C TRP A 63 3.43 -2.48 1.96
N ARG A 64 3.28 -3.60 1.26
CA ARG A 64 3.09 -3.57 -0.20
C ARG A 64 1.70 -3.03 -0.52
N ARG A 65 1.62 -2.10 -1.48
CA ARG A 65 0.34 -1.51 -1.90
C ARG A 65 -0.70 -2.55 -2.31
N ASN A 66 -0.28 -3.63 -2.98
CA ASN A 66 -1.20 -4.70 -3.38
C ASN A 66 -1.78 -5.45 -2.17
N ASP A 67 -0.96 -5.71 -1.14
CA ASP A 67 -1.43 -6.40 0.07
C ASP A 67 -2.43 -5.50 0.82
N LEU A 68 -2.15 -4.19 0.92
CA LEU A 68 -3.06 -3.22 1.51
C LEU A 68 -4.36 -3.08 0.71
N ALA A 69 -4.29 -3.07 -0.61
CA ALA A 69 -5.47 -3.07 -1.48
C ALA A 69 -6.35 -4.30 -1.28
N LEU A 70 -5.73 -5.50 -1.20
CA LEU A 70 -6.45 -6.74 -0.92
C LEU A 70 -7.08 -6.74 0.49
N MET A 71 -6.39 -6.20 1.50
CA MET A 71 -6.95 -6.05 2.85
C MET A 71 -8.15 -5.11 2.86
N THR A 72 -8.08 -3.98 2.14
CA THR A 72 -9.20 -3.04 2.03
C THR A 72 -10.37 -3.67 1.30
N LEU A 73 -10.13 -4.43 0.22
CA LEU A 73 -11.17 -5.17 -0.49
C LEU A 73 -11.78 -6.28 0.40
N GLY A 74 -10.95 -6.98 1.19
CA GLY A 74 -11.41 -7.95 2.19
C GLY A 74 -12.31 -7.32 3.25
N LEU A 75 -12.02 -6.09 3.66
CA LEU A 75 -12.89 -5.33 4.56
C LEU A 75 -14.25 -5.05 3.91
N GLY A 76 -14.29 -4.67 2.62
CA GLY A 76 -15.54 -4.50 1.87
C GLY A 76 -16.38 -5.78 1.88
N LEU A 77 -15.75 -6.91 1.56
CA LEU A 77 -16.44 -8.21 1.61
C LEU A 77 -16.99 -8.53 3.01
N LEU A 78 -16.22 -8.25 4.06
CA LEU A 78 -16.68 -8.46 5.45
C LEU A 78 -17.86 -7.56 5.81
N ILE A 79 -17.87 -6.31 5.36
CA ILE A 79 -19.01 -5.39 5.55
C ILE A 79 -20.25 -5.95 4.86
N GLU A 80 -20.12 -6.41 3.63
CA GLU A 80 -21.22 -6.96 2.84
C GLU A 80 -21.82 -8.22 3.50
N LEU A 81 -20.96 -9.12 4.00
CA LEU A 81 -21.39 -10.29 4.75
C LEU A 81 -22.09 -9.90 6.07
N ALA A 82 -21.57 -8.91 6.79
CA ALA A 82 -22.18 -8.41 8.01
C ALA A 82 -23.55 -7.76 7.75
N GLN A 83 -23.73 -7.06 6.64
CA GLN A 83 -25.04 -6.54 6.21
C GLN A 83 -26.06 -7.65 6.00
N GLY A 84 -25.64 -8.76 5.38
CA GLY A 84 -26.49 -9.95 5.25
C GLY A 84 -26.95 -10.52 6.58
N LEU A 85 -26.14 -10.45 7.64
CA LEU A 85 -26.52 -10.89 8.98
C LEU A 85 -27.48 -9.92 9.69
N THR A 86 -27.51 -8.65 9.29
CA THR A 86 -28.42 -7.63 9.85
C THR A 86 -29.75 -7.53 9.10
N GLY A 87 -30.04 -8.46 8.19
CA GLY A 87 -31.29 -8.50 7.41
C GLY A 87 -31.29 -7.56 6.20
N ARG A 88 -30.14 -7.02 5.81
CA ARG A 88 -29.97 -6.30 4.54
C ARG A 88 -29.66 -7.29 3.40
N SER A 89 -30.01 -6.89 2.18
CA SER A 89 -29.64 -7.69 1.01
C SER A 89 -28.13 -7.57 0.74
N VAL A 90 -27.43 -8.69 0.72
CA VAL A 90 -26.05 -8.76 0.22
C VAL A 90 -26.04 -8.38 -1.25
N SER A 91 -25.29 -7.36 -1.62
CA SER A 91 -25.24 -6.83 -2.98
C SER A 91 -23.87 -7.05 -3.62
N LEU A 92 -23.78 -7.99 -4.54
CA LEU A 92 -22.55 -8.16 -5.34
C LEU A 92 -22.16 -6.86 -6.06
N MET A 93 -23.12 -6.01 -6.40
CA MET A 93 -22.86 -4.74 -7.09
C MET A 93 -22.21 -3.71 -6.17
N ASP A 94 -22.50 -3.74 -4.88
CA ASP A 94 -21.87 -2.84 -3.90
C ASP A 94 -20.43 -3.28 -3.65
N PHE A 95 -20.17 -4.59 -3.53
CA PHE A 95 -18.81 -5.12 -3.49
C PHE A 95 -18.02 -4.81 -4.78
N LEU A 96 -18.65 -4.85 -5.96
CA LEU A 96 -17.99 -4.44 -7.20
C LEU A 96 -17.69 -2.94 -7.22
N ALA A 97 -18.55 -2.11 -6.65
CA ALA A 97 -18.29 -0.68 -6.49
C ALA A 97 -17.10 -0.42 -5.55
N ASP A 98 -17.00 -1.15 -4.43
CA ASP A 98 -15.84 -1.13 -3.54
C ASP A 98 -14.55 -1.52 -4.30
N ALA A 99 -14.62 -2.59 -5.10
CA ALA A 99 -13.49 -3.04 -5.91
C ALA A 99 -13.05 -1.98 -6.95
N VAL A 100 -13.99 -1.26 -7.56
CA VAL A 100 -13.69 -0.13 -8.46
C VAL A 100 -12.97 0.98 -7.70
N GLY A 101 -13.42 1.33 -6.50
CA GLY A 101 -12.77 2.33 -5.64
C GLY A 101 -11.34 1.95 -5.29
N VAL A 102 -11.11 0.71 -4.84
CA VAL A 102 -9.77 0.17 -4.53
C VAL A 102 -8.88 0.15 -5.78
N ALA A 103 -9.41 -0.30 -6.92
CA ALA A 103 -8.66 -0.33 -8.18
C ALA A 103 -8.27 1.07 -8.64
N ALA A 104 -9.16 2.05 -8.57
CA ALA A 104 -8.87 3.44 -8.91
C ALA A 104 -7.76 4.05 -8.02
N ALA A 105 -7.71 3.71 -6.73
CA ALA A 105 -6.66 4.16 -5.82
C ALA A 105 -5.30 3.49 -6.09
N THR A 106 -5.29 2.24 -6.58
CA THR A 106 -4.05 1.49 -6.88
C THR A 106 -3.49 1.78 -8.27
N ALA A 107 -4.35 2.11 -9.24
CA ALA A 107 -4.01 2.28 -10.65
C ALA A 107 -2.84 3.28 -10.89
N PRO A 108 -2.75 4.46 -10.25
CA PRO A 108 -1.63 5.38 -10.44
C PRO A 108 -0.28 4.75 -10.14
N GLY A 109 -0.21 3.92 -9.09
CA GLY A 109 1.02 3.21 -8.73
C GLY A 109 1.44 2.15 -9.76
N TRP A 110 0.49 1.44 -10.33
CA TRP A 110 0.75 0.48 -11.40
C TRP A 110 1.16 1.16 -12.70
N ILE A 111 0.46 2.25 -13.08
CA ILE A 111 0.79 3.04 -14.28
C ILE A 111 2.22 3.57 -14.17
N GLU A 112 2.61 4.14 -13.02
CA GLU A 112 3.96 4.68 -12.86
C GLU A 112 5.02 3.58 -12.89
N ARG A 113 4.74 2.41 -12.35
CA ARG A 113 5.63 1.25 -12.45
C ARG A 113 5.82 0.82 -13.90
N ILE A 114 4.73 0.68 -14.67
CA ILE A 114 4.79 0.33 -16.09
C ILE A 114 5.59 1.40 -16.88
N ARG A 115 5.32 2.68 -16.63
CA ARG A 115 6.06 3.77 -17.26
C ARG A 115 7.55 3.75 -16.92
N TYR A 116 7.89 3.46 -15.66
CA TYR A 116 9.27 3.31 -15.21
C TYR A 116 9.98 2.16 -15.93
N ASP A 117 9.35 0.99 -15.97
CA ASP A 117 9.89 -0.21 -16.63
C ASP A 117 10.04 0.00 -18.13
N ALA A 118 9.07 0.62 -18.79
CA ALA A 118 9.12 0.95 -20.21
C ALA A 118 10.25 1.94 -20.55
N ARG A 119 10.50 2.92 -19.69
CA ARG A 119 11.62 3.88 -19.91
C ARG A 119 12.99 3.26 -19.68
N ARG A 120 13.10 2.33 -18.72
CA ARG A 120 14.39 1.79 -18.30
C ARG A 120 14.77 0.52 -19.05
N HIS A 121 13.78 -0.21 -19.52
CA HIS A 121 13.95 -1.50 -20.19
C HIS A 121 13.02 -1.65 -21.41
N PRO A 122 13.13 -0.77 -22.45
CA PRO A 122 12.16 -0.70 -23.54
C PRO A 122 12.08 -1.95 -24.40
N TYR A 123 13.09 -2.83 -24.32
CA TYR A 123 13.18 -4.04 -25.15
C TYR A 123 13.09 -5.35 -24.34
N LEU A 124 12.86 -5.27 -23.02
CA LEU A 124 12.74 -6.46 -22.17
C LEU A 124 11.28 -6.76 -21.85
N SER A 125 10.95 -8.04 -21.81
CA SER A 125 9.64 -8.48 -21.28
C SER A 125 9.56 -8.30 -19.76
N PHE A 126 8.36 -8.19 -19.22
CA PHE A 126 8.14 -8.06 -17.76
C PHE A 126 8.73 -9.24 -16.97
N ASN A 127 8.75 -10.45 -17.55
CA ASN A 127 9.35 -11.63 -16.93
C ASN A 127 10.88 -11.47 -16.81
N GLU A 128 11.54 -11.02 -17.86
CA GLU A 128 12.99 -10.77 -17.85
C GLU A 128 13.40 -9.67 -16.88
N ILE A 129 12.60 -8.61 -16.76
CA ILE A 129 12.78 -7.54 -15.75
C ILE A 129 12.69 -8.13 -14.34
N SER A 130 11.66 -8.93 -14.07
CA SER A 130 11.44 -9.58 -12.77
C SER A 130 12.60 -10.52 -12.40
N ASP A 131 13.11 -11.29 -13.33
CA ASP A 131 14.22 -12.23 -13.10
C ASP A 131 15.54 -11.51 -12.84
N ARG A 132 15.80 -10.40 -13.52
CA ARG A 132 16.96 -9.54 -13.24
C ARG A 132 16.90 -8.94 -11.82
N ASP A 133 15.73 -8.51 -11.39
CA ASP A 133 15.54 -7.97 -10.02
C ASP A 133 15.73 -9.05 -8.95
N ARG A 134 15.26 -10.27 -9.19
CA ARG A 134 15.49 -11.41 -8.30
C ARG A 134 16.98 -11.75 -8.17
N ARG A 135 17.72 -11.78 -9.27
CA ARG A 135 19.18 -12.06 -9.28
C ARG A 135 19.97 -10.99 -8.52
N LYS A 136 19.63 -9.70 -8.68
CA LYS A 136 20.25 -8.60 -7.92
C LYS A 136 20.01 -8.72 -6.42
N LYS A 137 18.80 -9.10 -6.00
CA LYS A 137 18.47 -9.32 -4.57
C LYS A 137 19.18 -10.55 -4.00
N GLY A 138 19.31 -11.64 -4.76
CA GLY A 138 20.03 -12.86 -4.36
C GLY A 138 21.54 -12.62 -4.21
N GLY A 139 22.17 -11.94 -5.15
CA GLY A 139 23.59 -11.60 -5.10
C GLY A 139 23.97 -10.68 -3.94
N ARG A 140 23.08 -9.78 -3.52
CA ARG A 140 23.30 -8.87 -2.39
C ARG A 140 23.27 -9.57 -1.02
N ARG A 141 22.61 -10.73 -0.92
CA ARG A 141 22.60 -11.58 0.29
C ARG A 141 23.83 -12.48 0.42
N GLN A 142 24.58 -12.67 -0.66
CA GLN A 142 25.77 -13.52 -0.68
C GLN A 142 27.08 -12.73 -0.63
N SER A 143 27.07 -11.41 -0.45
CA SER A 143 28.29 -10.66 -0.15
C SER A 143 28.83 -11.16 1.19
N PRO A 144 30.03 -11.78 1.26
CA PRO A 144 30.61 -12.20 2.53
C PRO A 144 30.71 -10.95 3.42
N SER A 145 30.21 -11.06 4.64
CA SER A 145 30.50 -10.09 5.68
C SER A 145 32.02 -9.91 5.72
N SER A 146 32.49 -8.69 5.70
CA SER A 146 33.91 -8.29 5.77
C SER A 146 34.50 -8.61 7.13
N THR A 147 34.25 -9.81 7.66
CA THR A 147 34.89 -10.36 8.88
C THR A 147 36.12 -11.13 8.48
N GLY A 148 37.12 -10.42 7.97
CA GLY A 148 38.35 -11.08 7.49
C GLY A 148 39.44 -10.08 7.09
N ARG A 149 39.36 -8.84 7.54
CA ARG A 149 40.40 -7.85 7.29
C ARG A 149 41.02 -7.37 8.61
N THR A 150 41.54 -8.31 9.38
CA THR A 150 42.44 -8.02 10.50
C THR A 150 43.55 -9.05 10.43
N ALA A 151 44.75 -8.60 10.19
CA ALA A 151 46.05 -9.29 10.31
C ALA A 151 46.82 -9.45 9.01
N ALA A 152 47.15 -8.38 8.28
CA ALA A 152 48.30 -8.38 7.37
C ALA A 152 48.72 -6.98 6.90
N ASN A 153 48.75 -5.99 7.76
CA ASN A 153 49.48 -4.75 7.39
C ASN A 153 50.00 -3.94 8.60
N ASP A 154 50.49 -4.64 9.63
CA ASP A 154 51.40 -4.03 10.59
C ASP A 154 52.85 -4.21 10.07
N ARG A 155 53.17 -3.58 8.96
CA ARG A 155 54.57 -3.27 8.65
C ARG A 155 54.87 -1.89 9.23
N PRO A 156 55.82 -1.77 10.20
CA PRO A 156 56.24 -0.49 10.71
C PRO A 156 56.90 0.31 9.58
N ILE A 157 56.45 1.54 9.41
CA ILE A 157 57.02 2.52 8.47
C ILE A 157 58.47 2.79 8.96
N PRO A 158 59.49 2.63 8.13
CA PRO A 158 60.85 3.00 8.52
C PRO A 158 60.92 4.50 8.78
N LYS A 159 61.42 4.86 9.95
CA LYS A 159 61.62 6.27 10.38
C LYS A 159 62.94 6.85 9.85
N ASP A 160 63.31 6.58 8.64
CA ASP A 160 64.57 7.08 8.09
C ASP A 160 64.29 8.01 6.89
N GLY A 161 64.28 9.29 7.14
CA GLY A 161 65.23 10.25 6.68
C GLY A 161 64.96 10.83 5.32
N TRP A 162 64.25 11.96 5.31
CA TRP A 162 64.50 12.96 4.24
C TRP A 162 65.41 14.04 4.87
N ARG A 163 66.69 14.02 4.50
CA ARG A 163 67.55 15.20 4.48
C ARG A 163 67.55 15.79 3.10
#